data_80fdf37529c19756e81502e7c1555e93
#
_entry.id   80fdf37529c19756e81502e7c1555e93
#
_cell.length_a   1.000
_cell.length_b   1.000
_cell.length_c   1.000
_cell.angle_alpha   90.00
_cell.angle_beta   90.00
_cell.angle_gamma   90.00
#
_symmetry.space_group_name_H-M   'P 1'
#
loop_
_entity.id
_entity.type
_entity.pdbx_description
1 polymer ?
#
loop_
_entity_poly.entity_id
_entity_poly.type
_entity_poly.pdbx_seq_one_letter_code
_entity_poly.pdbx_strand_id
1 'polypeptide(L)'
;YAVTFVENHDVQDRGTTSGYTPDPIRKDTLAANAYLLAMPGTPCVFYTHYLAYPKDIKAMIDARKLAGVTNTSSYLVYRSSKDYYANVVTGTNGKLLVVVGSNANQLTVPPSRYTKLLSGYHYAYYLATDAETPWTDKASGAYEGENLKVKLTAVSANAGAKLVYTTDGTEPTASSTQVASGTEITLPEGETILKVALLAGGVVGKVITRSYKVTAPVPFTPETIRVYVNADQVNWKTYVNYHSWGGTHTATAWPGDKVTSKTILNGKTWFYKDYTLTKADDYVNFVFSIGSASNASDNQSLDIERVKKTSYFVISSTKENGKYVVNNVTSEVLGIEGVEVDTKQIRGDKYYYTLSGQRLTGKPSQRGVYIHAGKKIVVK
;
A
#
# COMPACT_ATOMS: atom_id res chain seq x y z
N TYR A 1 11.88 28.73 7.59
CA TYR A 1 10.76 27.79 7.75
C TYR A 1 11.32 26.38 7.86
N ALA A 2 10.93 25.64 8.93
CA ALA A 2 11.39 24.27 9.15
C ALA A 2 10.59 23.31 8.25
N VAL A 3 11.29 22.44 7.55
CA VAL A 3 10.71 21.24 6.93
C VAL A 3 10.63 20.16 8.00
N THR A 4 9.45 19.58 8.16
CA THR A 4 9.20 18.50 9.12
C THR A 4 9.02 17.18 8.38
N PHE A 5 9.57 16.10 8.90
CA PHE A 5 9.45 14.75 8.35
C PHE A 5 9.55 13.71 9.47
N VAL A 6 9.14 12.50 9.20
CA VAL A 6 9.20 11.39 10.17
C VAL A 6 10.22 10.32 9.78
N GLU A 7 10.50 10.18 8.50
CA GLU A 7 11.47 9.24 7.96
C GLU A 7 12.01 9.72 6.61
N ASN A 8 13.20 9.25 6.23
CA ASN A 8 13.82 9.47 4.94
C ASN A 8 14.62 8.24 4.51
N HIS A 9 15.21 8.26 3.31
CA HIS A 9 16.00 7.18 2.76
C HIS A 9 17.23 6.81 3.60
N ASP A 10 17.85 7.76 4.28
CA ASP A 10 19.03 7.52 5.13
C ASP A 10 18.69 6.67 6.37
N VAL A 11 17.48 6.76 6.89
CA VAL A 11 17.02 5.94 8.02
C VAL A 11 16.58 4.56 7.55
N GLN A 12 15.97 4.49 6.36
CA GLN A 12 15.38 3.27 5.83
C GLN A 12 16.41 2.31 5.25
N ASP A 13 17.43 2.83 4.56
CA ASP A 13 18.44 2.03 3.86
C ASP A 13 19.82 2.73 3.87
N ARG A 14 20.48 2.70 5.02
CA ARG A 14 21.90 3.05 5.07
C ARG A 14 22.70 1.80 4.75
N GLY A 15 23.49 1.84 3.65
CA GLY A 15 24.36 0.75 3.26
C GLY A 15 25.27 0.29 4.41
N THR A 16 25.57 -1.00 4.45
CA THR A 16 26.35 -1.69 5.49
C THR A 16 27.77 -1.13 5.71
N THR A 17 28.27 -0.32 4.78
CA THR A 17 29.58 0.34 4.85
C THR A 17 29.70 1.47 5.86
N SER A 18 28.58 2.00 6.37
CA SER A 18 28.57 3.13 7.32
C SER A 18 28.63 2.71 8.80
N GLY A 19 28.58 1.41 9.10
CA GLY A 19 28.46 0.90 10.48
C GLY A 19 27.14 1.25 11.18
N TYR A 20 26.16 1.78 10.45
CA TYR A 20 24.85 2.17 10.94
C TYR A 20 23.81 1.10 10.61
N THR A 21 23.02 0.69 11.58
CA THR A 21 21.91 -0.25 11.37
C THR A 21 20.65 0.52 10.97
N PRO A 22 20.03 0.23 9.81
CA PRO A 22 18.75 0.83 9.43
C PRO A 22 17.68 0.52 10.47
N ASP A 23 16.92 1.54 10.87
CA ASP A 23 15.79 1.39 11.81
C ASP A 23 14.54 2.10 11.26
N PRO A 24 13.91 1.54 10.22
CA PRO A 24 12.72 2.13 9.61
C PRO A 24 11.50 2.02 10.52
N ILE A 25 10.60 3.00 10.39
CA ILE A 25 9.27 2.92 11.01
C ILE A 25 8.50 1.76 10.36
N ARG A 26 8.10 0.76 11.15
CA ARG A 26 7.43 -0.45 10.65
C ARG A 26 5.92 -0.45 10.93
N LYS A 27 5.55 -0.45 12.22
CA LYS A 27 4.14 -0.62 12.63
C LYS A 27 3.37 0.70 12.65
N ASP A 28 4.03 1.80 12.99
CA ASP A 28 3.38 3.07 13.31
C ASP A 28 3.52 4.11 12.18
N THR A 29 3.81 3.66 10.95
CA THR A 29 3.97 4.52 9.78
C THR A 29 2.79 5.49 9.60
N LEU A 30 1.56 4.99 9.71
CA LEU A 30 0.36 5.84 9.60
C LEU A 30 0.21 6.79 10.78
N ALA A 31 0.47 6.35 12.01
CA ALA A 31 0.40 7.20 13.20
C ALA A 31 1.46 8.32 13.15
N ALA A 32 2.69 8.00 12.73
CA ALA A 32 3.76 8.99 12.57
C ALA A 32 3.41 10.03 11.50
N ASN A 33 2.91 9.61 10.32
CA ASN A 33 2.46 10.53 9.28
C ASN A 33 1.22 11.32 9.72
N ALA A 34 0.30 10.73 10.48
CA ALA A 34 -0.85 11.44 11.04
C ALA A 34 -0.38 12.57 11.97
N TYR A 35 0.58 12.30 12.86
CA TYR A 35 1.15 13.36 13.70
C TYR A 35 1.86 14.42 12.87
N LEU A 36 2.74 14.04 11.95
CA LEU A 36 3.43 14.96 11.03
C LEU A 36 2.47 15.90 10.31
N LEU A 37 1.42 15.34 9.70
CA LEU A 37 0.49 16.08 8.85
C LEU A 37 -0.49 16.95 9.63
N ALA A 38 -0.77 16.63 10.91
CA ALA A 38 -1.61 17.46 11.76
C ALA A 38 -0.87 18.64 12.37
N MET A 39 0.44 18.50 12.63
CA MET A 39 1.23 19.51 13.37
C MET A 39 1.66 20.69 12.47
N PRO A 40 1.98 21.85 13.07
CA PRO A 40 2.57 22.98 12.34
C PRO A 40 3.89 22.62 11.68
N GLY A 41 4.24 23.31 10.62
CA GLY A 41 5.48 23.09 9.83
C GLY A 41 5.18 22.89 8.35
N THR A 42 6.23 22.69 7.56
CA THR A 42 6.14 22.30 6.15
C THR A 42 6.38 20.79 6.06
N PRO A 43 5.33 19.96 6.08
CA PRO A 43 5.50 18.53 6.12
C PRO A 43 6.04 17.98 4.80
N CYS A 44 7.08 17.15 4.90
CA CYS A 44 7.61 16.35 3.81
C CYS A 44 7.24 14.88 4.05
N VAL A 45 6.33 14.35 3.26
CA VAL A 45 5.93 12.94 3.32
C VAL A 45 6.96 12.11 2.59
N PHE A 46 7.50 11.10 3.26
CA PHE A 46 8.44 10.18 2.63
C PHE A 46 7.74 9.37 1.54
N TYR A 47 8.34 9.32 0.35
CA TYR A 47 7.69 8.75 -0.85
C TYR A 47 7.29 7.28 -0.67
N THR A 48 8.12 6.48 -0.01
CA THR A 48 7.82 5.07 0.29
C THR A 48 6.58 4.93 1.16
N HIS A 49 6.38 5.80 2.16
CA HIS A 49 5.17 5.82 2.98
C HIS A 49 3.94 6.18 2.14
N TYR A 50 4.08 7.16 1.24
CA TYR A 50 2.99 7.54 0.33
C TYR A 50 2.61 6.40 -0.62
N LEU A 51 3.59 5.67 -1.17
CA LEU A 51 3.31 4.51 -2.03
C LEU A 51 2.60 3.38 -1.28
N ALA A 52 2.96 3.14 -0.02
CA ALA A 52 2.34 2.10 0.81
C ALA A 52 0.90 2.46 1.24
N TYR A 53 0.64 3.74 1.53
CA TYR A 53 -0.62 4.22 2.11
C TYR A 53 -1.18 5.47 1.41
N PRO A 54 -1.35 5.47 0.08
CA PRO A 54 -1.68 6.68 -0.66
C PRO A 54 -3.03 7.28 -0.28
N LYS A 55 -4.03 6.45 0.02
CA LYS A 55 -5.40 6.89 0.35
C LYS A 55 -5.46 7.50 1.75
N ASP A 56 -4.82 6.86 2.73
CA ASP A 56 -4.78 7.34 4.11
C ASP A 56 -4.02 8.66 4.21
N ILE A 57 -2.85 8.75 3.61
CA ILE A 57 -2.02 9.96 3.62
C ILE A 57 -2.73 11.11 2.91
N LYS A 58 -3.39 10.86 1.77
CA LYS A 58 -4.21 11.89 1.11
C LYS A 58 -5.35 12.38 1.99
N ALA A 59 -6.05 11.48 2.69
CA ALA A 59 -7.12 11.86 3.61
C ALA A 59 -6.60 12.72 4.79
N MET A 60 -5.42 12.40 5.33
CA MET A 60 -4.76 13.23 6.34
C MET A 60 -4.41 14.63 5.81
N ILE A 61 -3.89 14.71 4.57
CA ILE A 61 -3.60 15.98 3.89
C ILE A 61 -4.89 16.78 3.69
N ASP A 62 -5.98 16.14 3.30
CA ASP A 62 -7.28 16.79 3.12
C ASP A 62 -7.82 17.34 4.45
N ALA A 63 -7.69 16.60 5.54
CA ALA A 63 -8.06 17.06 6.88
C ALA A 63 -7.22 18.27 7.34
N ARG A 64 -5.89 18.23 7.10
CA ARG A 64 -5.00 19.38 7.32
C ARG A 64 -5.45 20.62 6.56
N LYS A 65 -5.73 20.47 5.26
CA LYS A 65 -6.19 21.57 4.40
C LYS A 65 -7.56 22.09 4.84
N LEU A 66 -8.48 21.20 5.20
CA LEU A 66 -9.82 21.57 5.67
C LEU A 66 -9.75 22.42 6.94
N ALA A 67 -8.92 22.02 7.90
CA ALA A 67 -8.67 22.78 9.12
C ALA A 67 -7.87 24.07 8.88
N GLY A 68 -7.16 24.18 7.75
CA GLY A 68 -6.30 25.32 7.43
C GLY A 68 -5.03 25.37 8.29
N VAL A 69 -4.44 24.21 8.58
CA VAL A 69 -3.18 24.14 9.33
C VAL A 69 -2.02 24.61 8.46
N THR A 70 -1.24 25.53 8.96
CA THR A 70 -0.07 26.13 8.30
C THR A 70 1.21 25.85 9.09
N ASN A 71 2.34 26.34 8.58
CA ASN A 71 3.62 26.27 9.27
C ASN A 71 3.71 27.18 10.51
N THR A 72 2.81 28.16 10.65
CA THR A 72 2.74 29.10 11.77
C THR A 72 1.55 28.84 12.70
N SER A 73 0.80 27.76 12.49
CA SER A 73 -0.31 27.36 13.36
C SER A 73 0.19 27.10 14.78
N SER A 74 -0.59 27.52 15.78
CA SER A 74 -0.33 27.19 17.18
C SER A 74 -0.92 25.83 17.55
N TYR A 75 -0.38 25.21 18.57
CA TYR A 75 -0.93 23.97 19.11
C TYR A 75 -0.85 23.92 20.63
N LEU A 76 -1.72 23.11 21.23
CA LEU A 76 -1.76 22.85 22.66
C LEU A 76 -1.91 21.34 22.89
N VAL A 77 -1.27 20.84 23.95
CA VAL A 77 -1.50 19.47 24.39
C VAL A 77 -2.93 19.36 24.92
N TYR A 78 -3.73 18.52 24.27
CA TYR A 78 -5.10 18.22 24.70
C TYR A 78 -5.10 17.21 25.84
N ARG A 79 -4.35 16.13 25.68
CA ARG A 79 -4.16 15.09 26.68
C ARG A 79 -2.89 14.27 26.39
N SER A 80 -2.22 13.85 27.46
CA SER A 80 -1.07 12.95 27.39
C SER A 80 -1.24 11.83 28.41
N SER A 81 -0.95 10.60 27.99
CA SER A 81 -0.91 9.41 28.85
C SER A 81 0.15 8.44 28.33
N LYS A 82 0.33 7.31 29.00
CA LYS A 82 1.20 6.23 28.49
C LYS A 82 0.67 5.57 27.20
N ASP A 83 -0.64 5.71 26.93
CA ASP A 83 -1.34 4.98 25.87
C ASP A 83 -1.59 5.84 24.63
N TYR A 84 -1.57 7.17 24.77
CA TYR A 84 -1.74 8.10 23.66
C TYR A 84 -1.24 9.51 23.98
N TYR A 85 -0.94 10.25 22.92
CA TYR A 85 -0.61 11.66 22.95
C TYR A 85 -1.55 12.42 21.99
N ALA A 86 -2.16 13.49 22.48
CA ALA A 86 -3.17 14.24 21.75
C ALA A 86 -2.89 15.74 21.77
N ASN A 87 -2.94 16.37 20.57
CA ASN A 87 -2.76 17.81 20.41
C ASN A 87 -3.92 18.42 19.63
N VAL A 88 -4.32 19.63 20.05
CA VAL A 88 -5.20 20.50 19.28
C VAL A 88 -4.35 21.51 18.55
N VAL A 89 -4.44 21.52 17.21
CA VAL A 89 -3.76 22.48 16.34
C VAL A 89 -4.77 23.49 15.83
N THR A 90 -4.49 24.77 15.99
CA THR A 90 -5.35 25.87 15.54
C THR A 90 -5.00 26.25 14.11
N GLY A 91 -5.83 25.83 13.18
CA GLY A 91 -5.77 26.27 11.78
C GLY A 91 -6.61 27.52 11.51
N THR A 92 -6.54 28.02 10.30
CA THR A 92 -7.29 29.20 9.86
C THR A 92 -8.80 28.95 9.71
N ASN A 93 -9.20 27.69 9.53
CA ASN A 93 -10.57 27.29 9.24
C ASN A 93 -11.19 26.39 10.35
N GLY A 94 -10.44 26.06 11.39
CA GLY A 94 -10.91 25.21 12.48
C GLY A 94 -9.78 24.62 13.31
N LYS A 95 -10.14 23.95 14.39
CA LYS A 95 -9.17 23.30 15.29
C LYS A 95 -9.13 21.80 15.00
N LEU A 96 -7.95 21.31 14.59
CA LEU A 96 -7.69 19.89 14.31
C LEU A 96 -7.11 19.24 15.58
N LEU A 97 -7.82 18.24 16.11
CA LEU A 97 -7.34 17.41 17.19
C LEU A 97 -6.75 16.12 16.58
N VAL A 98 -5.47 15.91 16.79
CA VAL A 98 -4.76 14.66 16.45
C VAL A 98 -4.50 13.86 17.72
N VAL A 99 -4.71 12.56 17.63
CA VAL A 99 -4.40 11.59 18.69
C VAL A 99 -3.54 10.50 18.08
N VAL A 100 -2.41 10.18 18.70
CA VAL A 100 -1.52 9.08 18.29
C VAL A 100 -1.14 8.23 19.49
N GLY A 101 -0.89 6.95 19.25
CA GLY A 101 -0.50 5.98 20.28
C GLY A 101 -1.33 4.71 20.26
N SER A 102 -0.92 3.69 21.01
CA SER A 102 -1.53 2.35 20.99
C SER A 102 -3.04 2.34 21.25
N ASN A 103 -3.53 3.28 22.05
CA ASN A 103 -4.94 3.43 22.39
C ASN A 103 -5.55 4.75 21.86
N ALA A 104 -5.03 5.29 20.77
CA ALA A 104 -5.52 6.55 20.17
C ALA A 104 -7.02 6.54 19.88
N ASN A 105 -7.58 5.41 19.50
CA ASN A 105 -9.01 5.27 19.18
C ASN A 105 -9.91 5.15 20.42
N GLN A 106 -9.36 5.00 21.61
CA GLN A 106 -10.10 4.89 22.88
C GLN A 106 -10.29 6.25 23.57
N LEU A 107 -9.61 7.31 23.09
CA LEU A 107 -9.80 8.64 23.66
C LEU A 107 -11.25 9.09 23.46
N THR A 108 -11.95 9.33 24.56
CA THR A 108 -13.29 9.92 24.53
C THR A 108 -13.17 11.42 24.28
N VAL A 109 -13.74 11.86 23.17
CA VAL A 109 -13.80 13.25 22.75
C VAL A 109 -15.26 13.70 22.74
N PRO A 110 -15.62 14.86 23.38
CA PRO A 110 -16.99 15.31 23.41
C PRO A 110 -17.56 15.55 21.99
N PRO A 111 -18.62 14.85 21.58
CA PRO A 111 -19.17 14.98 20.21
C PRO A 111 -19.81 16.36 19.95
N SER A 112 -20.19 17.09 21.00
CA SER A 112 -20.64 18.49 20.89
C SER A 112 -19.55 19.48 20.51
N ARG A 113 -18.27 19.08 20.66
CA ARG A 113 -17.12 19.95 20.37
C ARG A 113 -16.29 19.48 19.19
N TYR A 114 -16.27 18.17 18.93
CA TYR A 114 -15.41 17.58 17.92
C TYR A 114 -16.14 16.47 17.14
N THR A 115 -15.96 16.49 15.85
CA THR A 115 -16.42 15.42 14.95
C THR A 115 -15.22 14.60 14.49
N LYS A 116 -15.30 13.26 14.62
CA LYS A 116 -14.25 12.37 14.10
C LYS A 116 -14.24 12.39 12.58
N LEU A 117 -13.09 12.71 11.99
CA LEU A 117 -12.87 12.70 10.55
C LEU A 117 -12.28 11.37 10.07
N LEU A 118 -11.19 10.95 10.68
CA LEU A 118 -10.38 9.80 10.30
C LEU A 118 -9.97 9.01 11.52
N SER A 119 -9.74 7.72 11.34
CA SER A 119 -9.04 6.90 12.32
C SER A 119 -8.43 5.68 11.64
N GLY A 120 -7.35 5.18 12.20
CA GLY A 120 -6.64 4.00 11.71
C GLY A 120 -5.79 3.38 12.82
N TYR A 121 -4.80 2.60 12.43
CA TYR A 121 -3.90 1.97 13.37
C TYR A 121 -3.10 3.02 14.13
N HIS A 122 -3.32 3.12 15.43
CA HIS A 122 -2.67 4.00 16.38
C HIS A 122 -2.85 5.51 16.12
N TYR A 123 -3.90 5.94 15.38
CA TYR A 123 -4.20 7.35 15.22
C TYR A 123 -5.70 7.64 15.06
N ALA A 124 -6.08 8.87 15.40
CA ALA A 124 -7.39 9.45 15.10
C ALA A 124 -7.30 10.96 14.87
N TYR A 125 -8.14 11.49 13.98
CA TYR A 125 -8.34 12.91 13.72
C TYR A 125 -9.75 13.32 14.04
N TYR A 126 -9.87 14.48 14.66
CA TYR A 126 -11.15 15.13 14.92
C TYR A 126 -11.05 16.60 14.51
N LEU A 127 -12.14 17.14 13.99
CA LEU A 127 -12.25 18.57 13.70
C LEU A 127 -13.27 19.19 14.63
N ALA A 128 -12.96 20.36 15.15
CA ALA A 128 -13.89 21.09 16.02
C ALA A 128 -15.18 21.44 15.26
N THR A 129 -16.31 21.31 15.93
CA THR A 129 -17.65 21.45 15.33
C THR A 129 -17.93 22.88 14.86
N ASP A 130 -17.22 23.89 15.40
CA ASP A 130 -17.31 25.28 14.98
C ASP A 130 -16.70 25.57 13.59
N ALA A 131 -16.04 24.58 12.99
CA ALA A 131 -15.56 24.70 11.61
C ALA A 131 -16.69 24.77 10.55
N GLU A 132 -17.88 24.32 10.91
CA GLU A 132 -19.10 24.33 10.08
C GLU A 132 -18.83 23.94 8.62
N THR A 133 -18.47 22.66 8.40
CA THR A 133 -18.02 22.16 7.10
C THR A 133 -18.45 20.72 6.88
N PRO A 134 -18.66 20.27 5.63
CA PRO A 134 -18.81 18.86 5.33
C PRO A 134 -17.47 18.14 5.34
N TRP A 135 -17.50 16.81 5.48
CA TRP A 135 -16.38 15.92 5.33
C TRP A 135 -16.76 14.63 4.60
N THR A 136 -15.81 14.05 3.87
CA THR A 136 -15.91 12.72 3.27
C THR A 136 -14.75 11.84 3.75
N ASP A 137 -15.02 10.60 4.10
CA ASP A 137 -14.03 9.65 4.62
C ASP A 137 -13.05 9.15 3.54
N LYS A 138 -13.37 9.34 2.26
CA LYS A 138 -12.53 8.98 1.13
C LYS A 138 -11.93 10.24 0.49
N ALA A 139 -10.61 10.26 0.34
CA ALA A 139 -9.91 11.28 -0.43
C ALA A 139 -10.14 11.12 -1.93
N SER A 140 -9.95 12.19 -2.71
CA SER A 140 -9.95 12.12 -4.18
C SER A 140 -8.92 11.13 -4.70
N GLY A 141 -9.27 10.34 -5.71
CA GLY A 141 -8.35 9.37 -6.33
C GLY A 141 -9.03 8.23 -7.07
N ALA A 142 -8.19 7.29 -7.50
CA ALA A 142 -8.64 6.06 -8.13
C ALA A 142 -8.93 4.98 -7.06
N TYR A 143 -10.02 4.27 -7.25
CA TYR A 143 -10.47 3.18 -6.40
C TYR A 143 -10.83 1.98 -7.26
N GLU A 144 -10.41 0.80 -6.84
CA GLU A 144 -10.77 -0.47 -7.46
C GLU A 144 -11.89 -1.12 -6.66
N GLY A 145 -12.95 -1.55 -7.32
CA GLY A 145 -14.11 -2.18 -6.71
C GLY A 145 -15.38 -1.85 -7.51
N GLU A 146 -16.43 -2.63 -7.36
CA GLU A 146 -17.68 -2.43 -8.12
C GLU A 146 -18.47 -1.19 -7.68
N ASN A 147 -18.36 -0.82 -6.40
CA ASN A 147 -19.11 0.29 -5.84
C ASN A 147 -18.30 0.96 -4.72
N LEU A 148 -17.87 2.19 -4.94
CA LEU A 148 -17.19 2.95 -3.91
C LEU A 148 -18.18 3.52 -2.91
N LYS A 149 -18.11 3.10 -1.65
CA LYS A 149 -18.88 3.71 -0.57
C LYS A 149 -18.13 4.90 0.02
N VAL A 150 -18.80 6.05 0.06
CA VAL A 150 -18.27 7.29 0.61
C VAL A 150 -19.19 7.76 1.72
N LYS A 151 -18.67 7.89 2.93
CA LYS A 151 -19.41 8.40 4.08
C LYS A 151 -19.35 9.92 4.12
N LEU A 152 -20.52 10.55 4.16
CA LEU A 152 -20.68 11.99 4.26
C LEU A 152 -20.92 12.38 5.73
N THR A 153 -20.13 13.31 6.24
CA THR A 153 -20.20 13.72 7.66
C THR A 153 -20.36 15.23 7.77
N ALA A 154 -21.29 15.70 8.56
CA ALA A 154 -21.41 17.09 8.93
C ALA A 154 -20.51 17.37 10.15
N VAL A 155 -19.61 18.31 10.01
CA VAL A 155 -18.83 18.88 11.11
C VAL A 155 -19.55 20.16 11.52
N SER A 156 -20.43 20.08 12.51
CA SER A 156 -21.26 21.18 12.94
C SER A 156 -21.67 21.05 14.41
N ALA A 157 -21.79 22.17 15.11
CA ALA A 157 -22.38 22.23 16.44
C ALA A 157 -23.91 22.05 16.41
N ASN A 158 -24.53 22.25 15.26
CA ASN A 158 -25.96 22.07 15.07
C ASN A 158 -26.28 20.58 14.82
N ALA A 159 -26.86 19.91 15.80
CA ALA A 159 -27.27 18.50 15.69
C ALA A 159 -28.31 18.24 14.57
N GLY A 160 -29.04 19.26 14.12
CA GLY A 160 -29.99 19.19 13.01
C GLY A 160 -29.40 19.50 11.63
N ALA A 161 -28.11 19.76 11.55
CA ALA A 161 -27.45 20.05 10.27
C ALA A 161 -27.51 18.83 9.35
N LYS A 162 -27.88 19.08 8.10
CA LYS A 162 -27.90 18.07 7.03
C LYS A 162 -26.77 18.34 6.05
N LEU A 163 -26.58 17.41 5.14
CA LEU A 163 -25.69 17.57 4.00
C LEU A 163 -26.49 17.56 2.72
N VAL A 164 -26.09 18.39 1.77
CA VAL A 164 -26.57 18.36 0.37
C VAL A 164 -25.40 18.02 -0.53
N TYR A 165 -25.66 17.24 -1.59
CA TYR A 165 -24.61 16.84 -2.49
C TYR A 165 -25.08 16.68 -3.94
N THR A 166 -24.11 16.72 -4.86
CA THR A 166 -24.23 16.38 -6.28
C THR A 166 -23.10 15.43 -6.68
N THR A 167 -23.31 14.61 -7.70
CA THR A 167 -22.31 13.65 -8.21
C THR A 167 -21.83 13.94 -9.63
N ASP A 168 -22.30 15.01 -10.22
CA ASP A 168 -22.01 15.47 -11.58
C ASP A 168 -21.11 16.70 -11.63
N GLY A 169 -20.65 17.19 -10.48
CA GLY A 169 -19.81 18.37 -10.34
C GLY A 169 -20.56 19.70 -10.34
N THR A 170 -21.89 19.70 -10.44
CA THR A 170 -22.69 20.92 -10.25
C THR A 170 -22.65 21.39 -8.79
N GLU A 171 -22.85 22.70 -8.57
CA GLU A 171 -22.89 23.25 -7.21
C GLU A 171 -24.18 22.76 -6.49
N PRO A 172 -24.05 22.18 -5.28
CA PRO A 172 -25.21 21.77 -4.51
C PRO A 172 -26.02 22.99 -4.05
N THR A 173 -27.33 22.86 -4.11
CA THR A 173 -28.30 23.84 -3.65
C THR A 173 -29.16 23.27 -2.53
N ALA A 174 -29.99 24.07 -1.88
CA ALA A 174 -30.91 23.59 -0.85
C ALA A 174 -31.94 22.55 -1.38
N SER A 175 -32.18 22.51 -2.69
CA SER A 175 -33.02 21.53 -3.36
C SER A 175 -32.28 20.27 -3.84
N SER A 176 -30.95 20.24 -3.76
CA SER A 176 -30.14 19.05 -4.09
C SER A 176 -30.42 17.91 -3.11
N THR A 177 -29.96 16.68 -3.42
CA THR A 177 -30.15 15.51 -2.57
C THR A 177 -29.66 15.78 -1.16
N GLN A 178 -30.55 15.66 -0.17
CA GLN A 178 -30.28 15.89 1.24
C GLN A 178 -30.09 14.57 1.99
N VAL A 179 -29.09 14.53 2.86
CA VAL A 179 -28.79 13.36 3.71
C VAL A 179 -28.42 13.80 5.13
N ALA A 180 -28.62 12.90 6.08
CA ALA A 180 -28.15 13.07 7.45
C ALA A 180 -26.62 12.88 7.53
N SER A 181 -26.00 13.47 8.56
CA SER A 181 -24.59 13.20 8.88
C SER A 181 -24.37 11.70 9.14
N GLY A 182 -23.32 11.15 8.57
CA GLY A 182 -22.97 9.73 8.69
C GLY A 182 -23.54 8.84 7.59
N THR A 183 -24.34 9.40 6.64
CA THR A 183 -24.85 8.63 5.51
C THR A 183 -23.73 8.18 4.58
N GLU A 184 -23.76 6.92 4.18
CA GLU A 184 -22.93 6.39 3.10
C GLU A 184 -23.67 6.50 1.77
N ILE A 185 -23.02 7.09 0.78
CA ILE A 185 -23.46 7.08 -0.60
C ILE A 185 -22.62 6.10 -1.40
N THR A 186 -23.19 5.52 -2.44
CA THR A 186 -22.50 4.60 -3.34
C THR A 186 -22.23 5.30 -4.67
N LEU A 187 -20.96 5.34 -5.07
CA LEU A 187 -20.52 5.85 -6.35
C LEU A 187 -20.29 4.68 -7.30
N PRO A 188 -20.91 4.68 -8.49
CA PRO A 188 -20.75 3.61 -9.47
C PRO A 188 -19.37 3.64 -10.13
N GLU A 189 -19.10 2.63 -10.94
CA GLU A 189 -17.94 2.63 -11.84
C GLU A 189 -17.96 3.86 -12.77
N GLY A 190 -16.76 4.37 -13.06
CA GLY A 190 -16.55 5.57 -13.88
C GLY A 190 -15.96 6.73 -13.09
N GLU A 191 -16.05 7.92 -13.67
CA GLU A 191 -15.56 9.15 -13.07
C GLU A 191 -16.73 9.92 -12.43
N THR A 192 -16.53 10.35 -11.19
CA THR A 192 -17.52 11.12 -10.42
C THR A 192 -16.86 12.35 -9.83
N ILE A 193 -17.48 13.51 -10.01
CA ILE A 193 -17.13 14.73 -9.28
C ILE A 193 -18.22 14.94 -8.21
N LEU A 194 -17.90 14.56 -6.99
CA LEU A 194 -18.75 14.73 -5.83
C LEU A 194 -18.53 16.12 -5.22
N LYS A 195 -19.60 16.90 -5.11
CA LYS A 195 -19.63 18.12 -4.32
C LYS A 195 -20.57 17.97 -3.15
N VAL A 196 -20.11 18.31 -1.96
CA VAL A 196 -20.87 18.19 -0.71
C VAL A 196 -20.83 19.51 0.03
N ALA A 197 -21.97 19.94 0.51
CA ALA A 197 -22.10 21.13 1.34
C ALA A 197 -22.89 20.84 2.62
N LEU A 198 -22.64 21.63 3.66
CA LEU A 198 -23.46 21.66 4.87
C LEU A 198 -24.75 22.45 4.57
N LEU A 199 -25.87 21.91 5.00
CA LEU A 199 -27.18 22.59 4.97
C LEU A 199 -27.65 22.83 6.40
N ALA A 200 -27.67 24.08 6.83
CA ALA A 200 -28.11 24.47 8.16
C ALA A 200 -29.14 25.62 8.03
N GLY A 201 -30.33 25.46 8.63
CA GLY A 201 -31.39 26.45 8.56
C GLY A 201 -31.85 26.83 7.14
N GLY A 202 -31.73 25.90 6.17
CA GLY A 202 -32.06 26.15 4.76
C GLY A 202 -30.97 26.86 3.96
N VAL A 203 -29.85 27.21 4.57
CA VAL A 203 -28.70 27.85 3.92
C VAL A 203 -27.63 26.81 3.59
N VAL A 204 -27.16 26.83 2.33
CA VAL A 204 -26.04 26.03 1.87
C VAL A 204 -24.75 26.73 2.26
N GLY A 205 -23.95 26.05 3.05
CA GLY A 205 -22.66 26.55 3.54
C GLY A 205 -21.48 26.19 2.63
N LYS A 206 -20.34 25.98 3.25
CA LYS A 206 -19.09 25.65 2.59
C LYS A 206 -19.21 24.36 1.77
N VAL A 207 -18.69 24.36 0.56
CA VAL A 207 -18.65 23.20 -0.35
C VAL A 207 -17.27 22.58 -0.34
N ILE A 208 -17.19 21.25 -0.26
CA ILE A 208 -15.97 20.51 -0.59
C ILE A 208 -16.19 19.76 -1.90
N THR A 209 -15.13 19.61 -2.67
CA THR A 209 -15.13 18.87 -3.95
C THR A 209 -14.21 17.67 -3.85
N ARG A 210 -14.67 16.51 -4.36
CA ARG A 210 -13.90 15.28 -4.48
C ARG A 210 -14.05 14.71 -5.89
N SER A 211 -12.95 14.24 -6.45
CA SER A 211 -12.96 13.55 -7.75
C SER A 211 -12.58 12.10 -7.54
N TYR A 212 -13.43 11.20 -7.97
CA TYR A 212 -13.25 9.76 -7.86
C TYR A 212 -13.21 9.13 -9.24
N LYS A 213 -12.34 8.13 -9.41
CA LYS A 213 -12.37 7.21 -10.55
C LYS A 213 -12.51 5.80 -10.00
N VAL A 214 -13.67 5.21 -10.19
CA VAL A 214 -13.96 3.85 -9.76
C VAL A 214 -13.81 2.92 -10.96
N THR A 215 -12.98 1.88 -10.81
CA THR A 215 -12.79 0.86 -11.85
C THR A 215 -13.20 -0.50 -11.31
N ALA A 216 -13.90 -1.30 -12.10
CA ALA A 216 -14.20 -2.67 -11.72
C ALA A 216 -12.89 -3.44 -11.44
N PRO A 217 -12.90 -4.38 -10.49
CA PRO A 217 -11.75 -5.26 -10.28
C PRO A 217 -11.44 -6.00 -11.59
N VAL A 218 -10.19 -6.00 -12.00
CA VAL A 218 -9.78 -6.82 -13.14
C VAL A 218 -9.86 -8.29 -12.69
N PRO A 219 -10.70 -9.13 -13.34
CA PRO A 219 -10.77 -10.53 -12.98
C PRO A 219 -9.38 -11.17 -13.07
N PHE A 220 -8.99 -11.88 -12.03
CA PHE A 220 -7.73 -12.61 -12.06
C PHE A 220 -7.82 -13.72 -13.12
N THR A 221 -6.87 -13.71 -14.07
CA THR A 221 -6.71 -14.81 -15.01
C THR A 221 -5.78 -15.84 -14.37
N PRO A 222 -6.21 -17.10 -14.22
CA PRO A 222 -5.34 -18.15 -13.69
C PRO A 222 -4.02 -18.21 -14.45
N GLU A 223 -2.92 -18.22 -13.71
CA GLU A 223 -1.58 -18.28 -14.28
C GLU A 223 -0.82 -19.51 -13.78
N THR A 224 0.01 -20.08 -14.64
CA THR A 224 0.88 -21.20 -14.26
C THR A 224 2.25 -20.65 -13.89
N ILE A 225 2.67 -20.92 -12.65
CA ILE A 225 4.03 -20.69 -12.20
C ILE A 225 4.81 -22.00 -12.24
N ARG A 226 6.11 -21.92 -12.49
CA ARG A 226 7.00 -23.07 -12.46
C ARG A 226 8.01 -22.91 -11.34
N VAL A 227 8.09 -23.91 -10.49
CA VAL A 227 9.04 -23.97 -9.38
C VAL A 227 10.19 -24.88 -9.76
N TYR A 228 11.39 -24.31 -9.82
CA TYR A 228 12.62 -24.99 -10.14
C TYR A 228 13.45 -25.23 -8.88
N VAL A 229 14.06 -26.41 -8.77
CA VAL A 229 15.02 -26.69 -7.72
C VAL A 229 16.28 -27.34 -8.28
N ASN A 230 17.43 -26.81 -7.92
CA ASN A 230 18.74 -27.43 -8.11
C ASN A 230 19.14 -28.10 -6.80
N ALA A 231 19.48 -29.37 -6.86
CA ALA A 231 19.84 -30.20 -5.71
C ALA A 231 21.24 -30.83 -5.87
N ASP A 232 22.11 -30.19 -6.66
CA ASP A 232 23.47 -30.70 -6.93
C ASP A 232 24.34 -30.75 -5.67
N GLN A 233 24.20 -29.77 -4.77
CA GLN A 233 24.99 -29.67 -3.55
C GLN A 233 24.64 -30.78 -2.53
N VAL A 234 23.44 -31.36 -2.62
CA VAL A 234 22.97 -32.47 -1.77
C VAL A 234 22.97 -33.80 -2.51
N ASN A 235 23.45 -33.83 -3.76
CA ASN A 235 23.60 -35.02 -4.60
C ASN A 235 22.27 -35.74 -4.91
N TRP A 236 21.12 -35.02 -4.96
CA TRP A 236 19.83 -35.60 -5.36
C TRP A 236 19.68 -35.53 -6.87
N LYS A 237 20.14 -36.55 -7.58
CA LYS A 237 20.30 -36.51 -9.06
C LYS A 237 19.15 -37.15 -9.82
N THR A 238 18.37 -37.99 -9.19
CA THR A 238 17.36 -38.79 -9.88
C THR A 238 15.95 -38.19 -9.80
N TYR A 239 15.58 -37.66 -8.68
CA TYR A 239 14.31 -36.99 -8.42
C TYR A 239 14.38 -36.09 -7.19
N VAL A 240 13.40 -35.23 -7.02
CA VAL A 240 13.13 -34.46 -5.81
C VAL A 240 11.64 -34.59 -5.48
N ASN A 241 11.31 -34.83 -4.23
CA ASN A 241 9.94 -34.76 -3.77
C ASN A 241 9.56 -33.31 -3.53
N TYR A 242 8.40 -32.90 -4.02
CA TYR A 242 7.79 -31.60 -3.80
C TYR A 242 6.60 -31.75 -2.88
N HIS A 243 6.78 -31.63 -1.58
CA HIS A 243 5.66 -31.52 -0.67
C HIS A 243 5.17 -30.08 -0.69
N SER A 244 3.93 -29.89 -1.11
CA SER A 244 3.36 -28.56 -1.35
C SER A 244 2.01 -28.39 -0.68
N TRP A 245 1.73 -27.17 -0.20
CA TRP A 245 0.47 -26.79 0.45
C TRP A 245 0.26 -25.28 0.41
N GLY A 246 -0.92 -24.79 0.84
CA GLY A 246 -1.23 -23.39 1.03
C GLY A 246 -1.99 -22.77 -0.15
N GLY A 247 -2.46 -21.54 0.02
CA GLY A 247 -3.31 -20.86 -0.93
C GLY A 247 -4.58 -21.67 -1.25
N THR A 248 -4.84 -21.88 -2.55
CA THR A 248 -5.94 -22.73 -3.04
C THR A 248 -5.51 -24.16 -3.33
N HIS A 249 -4.23 -24.50 -3.08
CA HIS A 249 -3.67 -25.82 -3.38
C HIS A 249 -3.99 -26.83 -2.30
N THR A 250 -4.49 -28.00 -2.71
CA THR A 250 -4.61 -29.14 -1.82
C THR A 250 -3.21 -29.62 -1.42
N ALA A 251 -2.99 -29.79 -0.12
CA ALA A 251 -1.72 -30.31 0.35
C ALA A 251 -1.44 -31.71 -0.22
N THR A 252 -0.22 -31.91 -0.72
CA THR A 252 0.23 -33.24 -1.13
C THR A 252 0.46 -34.13 0.09
N ALA A 253 0.26 -35.43 -0.04
CA ALA A 253 0.67 -36.35 1.00
C ALA A 253 2.21 -36.35 1.15
N TRP A 254 2.71 -36.51 2.38
CA TRP A 254 4.15 -36.62 2.63
C TRP A 254 4.74 -37.90 1.97
N PRO A 255 5.92 -37.81 1.32
CA PRO A 255 6.87 -36.72 1.24
C PRO A 255 6.63 -35.75 0.04
N GLY A 256 5.47 -35.76 -0.56
CA GLY A 256 5.12 -34.94 -1.71
C GLY A 256 5.21 -35.71 -3.04
N ASP A 257 4.98 -34.99 -4.12
CA ASP A 257 5.05 -35.57 -5.46
C ASP A 257 6.50 -35.82 -5.88
N LYS A 258 6.77 -37.02 -6.35
CA LYS A 258 8.07 -37.38 -6.89
C LYS A 258 8.29 -36.77 -8.26
N VAL A 259 9.13 -35.71 -8.31
CA VAL A 259 9.41 -34.97 -9.54
C VAL A 259 10.69 -35.47 -10.19
N THR A 260 10.56 -35.98 -11.40
CA THR A 260 11.67 -36.43 -12.26
C THR A 260 11.89 -35.52 -13.47
N SER A 261 10.91 -34.65 -13.77
CA SER A 261 11.01 -33.65 -14.83
C SER A 261 12.15 -32.69 -14.53
N LYS A 262 13.08 -32.52 -15.46
CA LYS A 262 14.26 -31.69 -15.31
C LYS A 262 14.65 -31.01 -16.60
N THR A 263 15.33 -29.87 -16.47
CA THR A 263 15.94 -29.13 -17.57
C THR A 263 17.35 -28.71 -17.21
N ILE A 264 18.15 -28.36 -18.20
CA ILE A 264 19.48 -27.78 -18.00
C ILE A 264 19.40 -26.28 -18.32
N LEU A 265 19.78 -25.44 -17.36
CA LEU A 265 19.86 -24.01 -17.52
C LEU A 265 21.17 -23.52 -16.87
N ASN A 266 21.96 -22.75 -17.62
CA ASN A 266 23.28 -22.23 -17.19
C ASN A 266 24.22 -23.35 -16.69
N GLY A 267 24.21 -24.53 -17.38
CA GLY A 267 25.04 -25.68 -17.05
C GLY A 267 24.64 -26.44 -15.76
N LYS A 268 23.55 -26.07 -15.11
CA LYS A 268 23.03 -26.74 -13.91
C LYS A 268 21.74 -27.51 -14.22
N THR A 269 21.52 -28.61 -13.52
CA THR A 269 20.30 -29.42 -13.63
C THR A 269 19.24 -28.89 -12.69
N TRP A 270 18.05 -28.60 -13.20
CA TRP A 270 16.92 -28.09 -12.44
C TRP A 270 15.75 -29.07 -12.55
N PHE A 271 15.29 -29.61 -11.44
CA PHE A 271 14.00 -30.26 -11.36
C PHE A 271 12.92 -29.23 -11.33
N TYR A 272 11.76 -29.48 -11.94
CA TYR A 272 10.68 -28.50 -11.97
C TYR A 272 9.30 -29.13 -11.92
N LYS A 273 8.36 -28.36 -11.35
CA LYS A 273 6.94 -28.66 -11.33
C LYS A 273 6.12 -27.40 -11.53
N ASP A 274 5.02 -27.53 -12.25
CA ASP A 274 4.08 -26.46 -12.51
C ASP A 274 2.95 -26.43 -11.47
N TYR A 275 2.52 -25.20 -11.13
CA TYR A 275 1.41 -24.94 -10.23
C TYR A 275 0.54 -23.83 -10.82
N THR A 276 -0.80 -24.00 -10.78
CA THR A 276 -1.73 -22.99 -11.27
C THR A 276 -2.22 -22.14 -10.11
N LEU A 277 -1.95 -20.86 -10.13
CA LEU A 277 -2.52 -19.88 -9.22
C LEU A 277 -3.91 -19.50 -9.73
N THR A 278 -4.92 -19.53 -8.89
CA THR A 278 -6.34 -19.36 -9.29
C THR A 278 -6.95 -18.04 -8.85
N LYS A 279 -6.24 -17.25 -8.03
CA LYS A 279 -6.65 -15.92 -7.57
C LYS A 279 -5.45 -15.00 -7.35
N ALA A 280 -5.67 -13.68 -7.33
CA ALA A 280 -4.61 -12.67 -7.25
C ALA A 280 -3.63 -12.84 -6.08
N ASP A 281 -4.12 -13.30 -4.91
CA ASP A 281 -3.30 -13.51 -3.72
C ASP A 281 -2.95 -14.98 -3.47
N ASP A 282 -3.14 -15.83 -4.48
CA ASP A 282 -2.80 -17.23 -4.37
C ASP A 282 -1.30 -17.46 -4.25
N TYR A 283 -0.94 -18.57 -3.62
CA TYR A 283 0.45 -18.94 -3.38
C TYR A 283 0.58 -20.44 -3.12
N VAL A 284 1.80 -20.93 -3.16
CA VAL A 284 2.13 -22.30 -2.77
C VAL A 284 3.36 -22.29 -1.86
N ASN A 285 3.32 -23.12 -0.82
CA ASN A 285 4.44 -23.39 0.07
C ASN A 285 5.06 -24.74 -0.30
N PHE A 286 6.34 -24.91 0.01
CA PHE A 286 7.10 -26.13 -0.33
C PHE A 286 7.99 -26.59 0.79
N VAL A 287 8.19 -27.91 0.82
CA VAL A 287 9.38 -28.59 1.35
C VAL A 287 9.90 -29.51 0.26
N PHE A 288 11.18 -29.41 -0.04
CA PHE A 288 11.88 -30.36 -0.92
C PHE A 288 12.50 -31.48 -0.09
N SER A 289 12.43 -32.71 -0.61
CA SER A 289 13.03 -33.85 0.06
C SER A 289 13.45 -34.93 -0.94
N ILE A 290 14.14 -35.95 -0.44
CA ILE A 290 14.40 -37.21 -1.17
C ILE A 290 14.11 -38.38 -0.27
N GLY A 291 13.70 -39.50 -0.84
CA GLY A 291 13.39 -40.74 -0.10
C GLY A 291 11.89 -41.04 -0.06
N SER A 292 11.55 -42.05 0.72
CA SER A 292 10.17 -42.48 0.97
C SER A 292 9.57 -41.75 2.17
N ALA A 293 8.30 -41.91 2.43
CA ALA A 293 7.62 -41.32 3.60
C ALA A 293 8.29 -41.64 4.94
N SER A 294 8.99 -42.78 5.03
CA SER A 294 9.65 -43.24 6.26
C SER A 294 11.01 -42.59 6.53
N ASN A 295 11.69 -42.03 5.50
CA ASN A 295 13.04 -41.50 5.63
C ASN A 295 13.27 -40.14 5.00
N ALA A 296 12.28 -39.57 4.32
CA ALA A 296 12.38 -38.27 3.69
C ALA A 296 12.58 -37.11 4.70
N SER A 297 12.11 -37.29 5.95
CA SER A 297 12.28 -36.31 7.02
C SER A 297 13.73 -36.05 7.40
N ASP A 298 14.62 -37.04 7.25
CA ASP A 298 16.06 -36.90 7.51
C ASP A 298 16.79 -36.15 6.37
N ASN A 299 16.12 -36.10 5.21
CA ASN A 299 16.63 -35.49 3.97
C ASN A 299 15.64 -34.49 3.38
N GLN A 300 15.23 -33.53 4.20
CA GLN A 300 14.30 -32.46 3.78
C GLN A 300 14.93 -31.06 3.89
N SER A 301 14.40 -30.13 3.10
CA SER A 301 14.73 -28.72 3.21
C SER A 301 14.00 -28.02 4.34
N LEU A 302 14.42 -26.80 4.65
CA LEU A 302 13.58 -25.82 5.34
C LEU A 302 12.34 -25.51 4.50
N ASP A 303 11.31 -25.02 5.16
CA ASP A 303 10.05 -24.60 4.55
C ASP A 303 10.28 -23.35 3.68
N ILE A 304 9.66 -23.32 2.51
CA ILE A 304 9.63 -22.18 1.60
C ILE A 304 8.19 -21.72 1.53
N GLU A 305 7.95 -20.47 1.90
CA GLU A 305 6.59 -19.96 2.05
C GLU A 305 6.23 -18.95 0.97
N ARG A 306 4.93 -18.95 0.62
CA ARG A 306 4.25 -17.94 -0.20
C ARG A 306 4.88 -17.67 -1.57
N VAL A 307 5.25 -18.73 -2.29
CA VAL A 307 5.73 -18.61 -3.67
C VAL A 307 4.55 -18.24 -4.58
N LYS A 308 4.66 -17.11 -5.25
CA LYS A 308 3.59 -16.51 -6.09
C LYS A 308 3.99 -16.35 -7.57
N LYS A 309 5.22 -16.69 -7.92
CA LYS A 309 5.74 -16.55 -9.29
C LYS A 309 6.75 -17.65 -9.61
N THR A 310 7.03 -17.85 -10.87
CA THR A 310 8.10 -18.76 -11.30
C THR A 310 9.39 -18.42 -10.57
N SER A 311 9.96 -19.41 -9.86
CA SER A 311 11.08 -19.23 -8.95
C SER A 311 12.09 -20.35 -9.04
N TYR A 312 13.34 -20.02 -8.75
CA TYR A 312 14.50 -20.92 -8.78
C TYR A 312 15.12 -21.03 -7.41
N PHE A 313 15.26 -22.25 -6.93
CA PHE A 313 15.78 -22.56 -5.59
C PHE A 313 16.99 -23.46 -5.68
N VAL A 314 18.01 -23.20 -4.86
CA VAL A 314 19.17 -24.08 -4.69
C VAL A 314 19.16 -24.64 -3.28
N ILE A 315 19.16 -25.97 -3.15
CA ILE A 315 19.32 -26.66 -1.87
C ILE A 315 20.80 -26.66 -1.52
N SER A 316 21.16 -25.98 -0.43
CA SER A 316 22.53 -25.95 0.10
C SER A 316 22.87 -27.25 0.82
N SER A 317 24.15 -27.61 0.86
CA SER A 317 24.65 -28.68 1.73
C SER A 317 24.63 -28.33 3.23
N THR A 318 24.44 -27.05 3.56
CA THR A 318 24.30 -26.55 4.93
C THR A 318 22.96 -26.94 5.52
N LYS A 319 22.94 -27.35 6.79
CA LYS A 319 21.71 -27.64 7.54
C LYS A 319 21.54 -26.68 8.71
N GLU A 320 20.28 -26.27 8.92
CA GLU A 320 19.80 -25.56 10.11
C GLU A 320 18.71 -26.42 10.77
N ASN A 321 18.82 -26.68 12.04
CA ASN A 321 17.87 -27.55 12.78
C ASN A 321 17.63 -28.92 12.11
N GLY A 322 18.69 -29.50 11.53
CA GLY A 322 18.64 -30.81 10.84
C GLY A 322 18.08 -30.76 9.40
N LYS A 323 17.57 -29.62 8.92
CA LYS A 323 17.02 -29.42 7.58
C LYS A 323 17.96 -28.65 6.68
N TYR A 324 17.97 -28.94 5.39
CA TYR A 324 18.81 -28.24 4.40
C TYR A 324 18.28 -26.81 4.16
N VAL A 325 19.23 -25.86 4.15
CA VAL A 325 18.94 -24.48 3.78
C VAL A 325 18.63 -24.38 2.30
N VAL A 326 17.65 -23.55 1.94
CA VAL A 326 17.24 -23.30 0.55
C VAL A 326 17.43 -21.84 0.23
N ASN A 327 18.16 -21.55 -0.84
CA ASN A 327 18.39 -20.21 -1.34
C ASN A 327 17.49 -19.93 -2.55
N ASN A 328 16.77 -18.84 -2.52
CA ASN A 328 16.07 -18.33 -3.70
C ASN A 328 17.08 -17.59 -4.59
N VAL A 329 17.36 -18.15 -5.76
CA VAL A 329 18.31 -17.60 -6.74
C VAL A 329 17.62 -17.12 -8.01
N THR A 330 16.36 -16.79 -7.93
CA THR A 330 15.54 -16.38 -9.09
C THR A 330 16.16 -15.19 -9.81
N SER A 331 16.57 -14.17 -9.08
CA SER A 331 17.17 -12.96 -9.66
C SER A 331 18.49 -13.26 -10.38
N GLU A 332 19.33 -14.11 -9.80
CA GLU A 332 20.62 -14.52 -10.38
C GLU A 332 20.41 -15.32 -11.67
N VAL A 333 19.46 -16.27 -11.67
CA VAL A 333 19.19 -17.13 -12.84
C VAL A 333 18.59 -16.34 -13.99
N LEU A 334 17.71 -15.38 -13.70
CA LEU A 334 17.06 -14.54 -14.70
C LEU A 334 17.90 -13.35 -15.14
N GLY A 335 19.06 -13.12 -14.53
CA GLY A 335 19.94 -11.96 -14.82
C GLY A 335 19.31 -10.63 -14.43
N ILE A 336 18.38 -10.63 -13.47
CA ILE A 336 17.70 -9.44 -12.98
C ILE A 336 18.33 -9.08 -11.63
N GLU A 337 19.52 -8.48 -11.64
CA GLU A 337 20.03 -7.83 -10.44
C GLU A 337 19.30 -6.50 -10.23
N GLY A 338 18.56 -6.40 -9.16
CA GLY A 338 18.24 -5.14 -8.49
C GLY A 338 17.09 -4.31 -9.04
N VAL A 339 16.00 -4.88 -9.64
CA VAL A 339 14.74 -4.13 -9.82
C VAL A 339 13.54 -5.03 -9.58
N GLU A 340 12.89 -4.92 -8.43
CA GLU A 340 11.48 -5.28 -8.32
C GLU A 340 10.66 -4.24 -9.09
N VAL A 341 10.52 -4.44 -10.40
CA VAL A 341 9.53 -3.69 -11.17
C VAL A 341 8.24 -4.49 -11.13
N ASP A 342 7.21 -3.92 -10.51
CA ASP A 342 5.84 -4.41 -10.66
C ASP A 342 5.48 -4.36 -12.16
N THR A 343 5.60 -5.51 -12.83
CA THR A 343 5.44 -5.64 -14.30
C THR A 343 4.00 -5.49 -14.76
N LYS A 344 3.05 -5.14 -13.89
CA LYS A 344 1.64 -4.96 -14.26
C LYS A 344 1.33 -3.67 -15.03
N GLN A 345 2.28 -2.76 -15.25
CA GLN A 345 2.01 -1.51 -15.97
C GLN A 345 2.99 -1.12 -17.10
N ILE A 346 3.80 -2.01 -17.62
CA ILE A 346 4.51 -1.70 -18.86
C ILE A 346 3.79 -2.39 -20.05
N ARG A 347 2.58 -1.96 -20.34
CA ARG A 347 2.08 -2.00 -21.73
C ARG A 347 3.00 -1.06 -22.49
N GLY A 348 3.68 -1.59 -23.52
CA GLY A 348 4.69 -0.89 -24.28
C GLY A 348 4.28 0.53 -24.67
N ASP A 349 4.70 1.49 -23.86
CA ASP A 349 4.53 2.89 -24.17
C ASP A 349 5.42 3.20 -25.38
N LYS A 350 4.81 3.56 -26.48
CA LYS A 350 5.49 3.91 -27.74
C LYS A 350 6.21 5.25 -27.70
N TYR A 351 6.15 5.96 -26.57
CA TYR A 351 6.74 7.27 -26.40
C TYR A 351 8.17 7.22 -25.86
N TYR A 352 8.90 8.31 -26.10
CA TYR A 352 10.22 8.54 -25.56
C TYR A 352 10.15 9.56 -24.44
N TYR A 353 11.00 9.40 -23.42
CA TYR A 353 11.05 10.32 -22.27
C TYR A 353 12.48 10.71 -21.96
N THR A 354 12.67 11.93 -21.47
CA THR A 354 13.93 12.38 -20.85
C THR A 354 14.11 11.68 -19.49
N LEU A 355 15.31 11.73 -18.93
CA LEU A 355 15.55 11.22 -17.56
C LEU A 355 14.76 11.98 -16.48
N SER A 356 14.31 13.21 -16.78
CA SER A 356 13.43 13.98 -15.89
C SER A 356 11.94 13.62 -16.03
N GLY A 357 11.59 12.63 -16.87
CA GLY A 357 10.22 12.17 -17.07
C GLY A 357 9.41 12.96 -18.09
N GLN A 358 10.00 13.94 -18.78
CA GLN A 358 9.32 14.70 -19.83
C GLN A 358 9.12 13.84 -21.08
N ARG A 359 7.87 13.71 -21.54
CA ARG A 359 7.52 13.00 -22.78
C ARG A 359 7.96 13.78 -24.00
N LEU A 360 8.61 13.11 -24.93
CA LEU A 360 9.02 13.66 -26.22
C LEU A 360 7.98 13.38 -27.29
N THR A 361 7.87 14.26 -28.26
CA THR A 361 6.93 14.17 -29.39
C THR A 361 7.35 13.11 -30.43
N GLY A 362 8.57 12.60 -30.36
CA GLY A 362 9.10 11.59 -31.28
C GLY A 362 10.41 10.98 -30.79
N LYS A 363 11.06 10.18 -31.63
CA LYS A 363 12.36 9.59 -31.34
C LYS A 363 13.40 10.71 -31.16
N PRO A 364 14.16 10.74 -30.02
CA PRO A 364 15.13 11.79 -29.80
C PRO A 364 16.27 11.72 -30.82
N SER A 365 16.63 12.89 -31.36
CA SER A 365 17.75 13.06 -32.29
C SER A 365 18.97 13.70 -31.61
N GLN A 366 18.80 14.30 -30.45
CA GLN A 366 19.90 14.90 -29.71
C GLN A 366 20.67 13.83 -28.92
N ARG A 367 21.99 13.97 -28.87
CA ARG A 367 22.86 13.11 -28.06
C ARG A 367 22.44 13.15 -26.60
N GLY A 368 22.16 11.99 -26.02
CA GLY A 368 21.70 11.92 -24.64
C GLY A 368 21.20 10.55 -24.24
N VAL A 369 20.70 10.49 -22.99
CA VAL A 369 20.09 9.29 -22.41
C VAL A 369 18.60 9.52 -22.28
N TYR A 370 17.81 8.54 -22.75
CA TYR A 370 16.35 8.60 -22.78
C TYR A 370 15.74 7.28 -22.32
N ILE A 371 14.46 7.29 -22.02
CA ILE A 371 13.69 6.09 -21.69
C ILE A 371 12.68 5.83 -22.81
N HIS A 372 12.62 4.59 -23.30
CA HIS A 372 11.62 4.13 -24.27
C HIS A 372 11.19 2.72 -23.96
N ALA A 373 9.87 2.49 -23.89
CA ALA A 373 9.28 1.19 -23.52
C ALA A 373 9.88 0.63 -22.20
N GLY A 374 10.10 1.51 -21.21
CA GLY A 374 10.68 1.13 -19.93
C GLY A 374 12.20 0.82 -19.96
N LYS A 375 12.87 1.00 -21.10
CA LYS A 375 14.31 0.72 -21.25
C LYS A 375 15.10 2.00 -21.46
N LYS A 376 16.29 2.05 -20.87
CA LYS A 376 17.26 3.12 -21.13
C LYS A 376 17.84 2.98 -22.55
N ILE A 377 17.77 4.05 -23.34
CA ILE A 377 18.40 4.15 -24.64
C ILE A 377 19.41 5.29 -24.64
N VAL A 378 20.49 5.13 -25.39
CA VAL A 378 21.53 6.14 -25.58
C VAL A 378 21.53 6.56 -27.03
N VAL A 379 21.32 7.86 -27.27
CA VAL A 379 21.51 8.48 -28.57
C VAL A 379 22.94 9.04 -28.61
N LYS A 380 23.77 8.54 -29.52
CA LYS A 380 25.19 8.92 -29.67
C LYS A 380 25.36 10.14 -30.59
#